data_a5c651acf3dff5e50c154f6616f2e713
#
_entry.id   a5c651acf3dff5e50c154f6616f2e713
#
_cell.length_a   1.000
_cell.length_b   1.000
_cell.length_c   1.000
_cell.angle_alpha   90.00
_cell.angle_beta   90.00
_cell.angle_gamma   90.00
#
_symmetry.space_group_name_H-M   'P 1'
#
loop_
_entity.id
_entity.type
_entity.pdbx_description
1 polymer ?
#
loop_
_entity_poly.entity_id
_entity_poly.type
_entity_poly.pdbx_seq_one_letter_code
_entity_poly.pdbx_strand_id
1 'polypeptide(L)'
;QVPDYRTPWNSGRFSGGTGTGFIIGPNQILTNAHVVSDNRRLLVTRRGSSQKHVARVRHIAHDCDLALIELQDFRPFEGLPYLDIGGMPKLESRVSAIGYPVGGERLSVTQGVVSRIDFSSYSHSRADSHLVIQIDAAINPGNSGGPVVQDGKVVGVAFQGNTQADNVGYIIPTPVVKRFLKDISDGKYDHYMDLGISPFPLFNPAMRKAYQLPADGKGVLVANVVPGGPADGILERGDVLLSIDGNTIDSAGNIRIAGEFVDMNEIVERKFAGDKVSLTLIRKGEALKKDLILREFPYSRIYAIQYEEVPRYTFFAGLVFQPLNLNLFATFKFNDRRLRQIFADYVSRGLFKDMEDVVVLTRVENDRLTTRMGGFTGMAVSKVNGQKIKTLRQLHEILNAPNPPEYHVIEFNGGNRPLVIPSAEVPAAQKRIMAQVGITKAAQLD
;
A
#
# COMPACT_ATOMS: atom_id res chain seq x y z
N GLN A 1 9.96 14.74 -1.74
CA GLN A 1 11.27 14.24 -1.33
C GLN A 1 11.18 12.73 -1.10
N VAL A 2 11.75 11.93 -2.02
CA VAL A 2 11.68 10.46 -1.95
C VAL A 2 12.73 9.95 -0.95
N PRO A 3 12.33 9.17 0.08
CA PRO A 3 13.26 8.59 1.04
C PRO A 3 14.30 7.67 0.39
N ASP A 4 15.53 7.65 0.91
CA ASP A 4 16.57 6.75 0.43
C ASP A 4 16.83 5.62 1.44
N TYR A 5 16.29 4.44 1.19
CA TYR A 5 16.50 3.26 2.04
C TYR A 5 17.91 2.68 1.98
N ARG A 6 18.74 3.06 0.98
CA ARG A 6 20.15 2.63 0.89
C ARG A 6 21.05 3.42 1.83
N THR A 7 20.73 4.71 2.01
CA THR A 7 21.45 5.60 2.92
C THR A 7 20.42 6.34 3.79
N PRO A 8 19.78 5.62 4.76
CA PRO A 8 18.60 6.11 5.48
C PRO A 8 18.88 7.35 6.35
N TRP A 9 20.15 7.68 6.60
CA TRP A 9 20.58 8.89 7.29
C TRP A 9 20.63 10.13 6.38
N ASN A 10 20.54 9.96 5.08
CA ASN A 10 20.54 11.08 4.15
C ASN A 10 19.12 11.62 3.93
N SER A 11 19.04 12.93 3.74
CA SER A 11 17.83 13.53 3.18
C SER A 11 17.62 12.94 1.79
N GLY A 12 16.52 12.27 1.54
CA GLY A 12 16.22 11.64 0.24
C GLY A 12 16.38 12.59 -0.96
N ARG A 13 16.14 12.09 -2.15
CA ARG A 13 16.29 12.86 -3.38
C ARG A 13 15.11 13.80 -3.59
N PHE A 14 15.40 15.02 -4.07
CA PHE A 14 14.36 15.93 -4.54
C PHE A 14 14.07 15.66 -6.01
N SER A 15 12.81 15.49 -6.34
CA SER A 15 12.31 15.42 -7.71
C SER A 15 11.09 16.31 -7.84
N GLY A 16 10.83 16.83 -9.03
CA GLY A 16 9.60 17.55 -9.35
C GLY A 16 8.65 16.62 -10.11
N GLY A 17 7.37 16.78 -9.87
CA GLY A 17 6.29 16.13 -10.59
C GLY A 17 5.22 17.14 -10.94
N THR A 18 4.39 16.82 -11.92
CA THR A 18 3.21 17.59 -12.31
C THR A 18 2.03 16.66 -12.47
N GLY A 19 0.85 17.16 -12.20
CA GLY A 19 -0.40 16.45 -12.37
C GLY A 19 -1.55 17.42 -12.50
N THR A 20 -2.75 16.88 -12.53
CA THR A 20 -3.99 17.63 -12.63
C THR A 20 -4.80 17.48 -11.35
N GLY A 21 -5.58 18.50 -11.02
CA GLY A 21 -6.60 18.45 -9.96
C GLY A 21 -7.83 19.23 -10.42
N PHE A 22 -8.95 18.98 -9.76
CA PHE A 22 -10.20 19.67 -10.05
C PHE A 22 -10.98 20.01 -8.78
N ILE A 23 -11.73 21.10 -8.84
CA ILE A 23 -12.45 21.66 -7.68
C ILE A 23 -13.79 20.91 -7.52
N ILE A 24 -14.05 20.39 -6.34
CA ILE A 24 -15.28 19.67 -5.97
C ILE A 24 -16.10 20.40 -4.90
N GLY A 25 -15.56 21.47 -4.34
CA GLY A 25 -16.21 22.26 -3.28
C GLY A 25 -15.35 23.45 -2.85
N PRO A 26 -15.80 24.26 -1.89
CA PRO A 26 -15.06 25.41 -1.37
C PRO A 26 -13.70 24.96 -0.82
N ASN A 27 -12.61 25.42 -1.45
CA ASN A 27 -11.24 25.05 -1.11
C ASN A 27 -11.00 23.53 -1.02
N GLN A 28 -11.64 22.77 -1.90
CA GLN A 28 -11.51 21.32 -2.00
C GLN A 28 -11.13 20.96 -3.43
N ILE A 29 -9.88 20.55 -3.61
CA ILE A 29 -9.35 20.13 -4.92
C ILE A 29 -9.01 18.64 -4.81
N LEU A 30 -9.67 17.82 -5.62
CA LEU A 30 -9.39 16.38 -5.72
C LEU A 30 -8.30 16.13 -6.75
N THR A 31 -7.39 15.21 -6.42
CA THR A 31 -6.29 14.74 -7.29
C THR A 31 -5.88 13.32 -6.88
N ASN A 32 -4.84 12.76 -7.52
CA ASN A 32 -4.27 11.48 -7.09
C ASN A 32 -3.27 11.65 -5.93
N ALA A 33 -3.15 10.60 -5.11
CA ALA A 33 -2.13 10.52 -4.06
C ALA A 33 -0.71 10.54 -4.66
N HIS A 34 -0.45 9.77 -5.74
CA HIS A 34 0.87 9.74 -6.38
C HIS A 34 1.34 11.10 -6.95
N VAL A 35 0.41 12.02 -7.23
CA VAL A 35 0.73 13.39 -7.70
C VAL A 35 1.28 14.24 -6.55
N VAL A 36 0.82 13.99 -5.32
CA VAL A 36 1.12 14.84 -4.16
C VAL A 36 1.90 14.15 -3.04
N SER A 37 2.15 12.84 -3.15
CA SER A 37 2.92 12.10 -2.15
C SER A 37 4.36 12.58 -2.06
N ASP A 38 4.98 12.44 -0.86
CA ASP A 38 6.36 12.84 -0.56
C ASP A 38 6.66 14.31 -0.91
N ASN A 39 5.66 15.18 -0.98
CA ASN A 39 5.84 16.57 -1.35
C ASN A 39 6.51 17.38 -0.22
N ARG A 40 7.41 18.30 -0.60
CA ARG A 40 7.94 19.36 0.28
C ARG A 40 7.28 20.69 0.01
N ARG A 41 6.83 20.90 -1.21
CA ARG A 41 6.16 22.11 -1.65
C ARG A 41 5.15 21.74 -2.73
N LEU A 42 3.89 22.01 -2.48
CA LEU A 42 2.79 21.82 -3.41
C LEU A 42 2.33 23.17 -3.95
N LEU A 43 2.26 23.29 -5.26
CA LEU A 43 1.84 24.50 -5.94
C LEU A 43 0.73 24.17 -6.93
N VAL A 44 -0.31 25.00 -6.95
CA VAL A 44 -1.43 24.88 -7.87
C VAL A 44 -1.44 26.10 -8.81
N THR A 45 -1.63 25.84 -10.09
CA THR A 45 -1.80 26.88 -11.12
C THR A 45 -3.20 26.75 -11.69
N ARG A 46 -3.92 27.88 -11.78
CA ARG A 46 -5.25 27.94 -12.37
C ARG A 46 -5.16 28.00 -13.90
N ARG A 47 -6.12 27.39 -14.59
CA ARG A 47 -6.27 27.54 -16.06
C ARG A 47 -6.24 29.01 -16.48
N GLY A 48 -5.43 29.33 -17.47
CA GLY A 48 -5.30 30.70 -18.00
C GLY A 48 -4.52 31.66 -17.12
N SER A 49 -3.81 31.18 -16.09
CA SER A 49 -2.93 31.97 -15.25
C SER A 49 -1.58 31.28 -15.13
N SER A 50 -0.50 32.07 -15.07
CA SER A 50 0.84 31.59 -14.72
C SER A 50 1.14 31.71 -13.23
N GLN A 51 0.25 32.32 -12.46
CA GLN A 51 0.41 32.50 -11.03
C GLN A 51 0.32 31.17 -10.29
N LYS A 52 1.31 30.91 -9.44
CA LYS A 52 1.39 29.70 -8.59
C LYS A 52 0.87 30.00 -7.19
N HIS A 53 -0.05 29.19 -6.72
CA HIS A 53 -0.66 29.30 -5.41
C HIS A 53 -0.18 28.14 -4.52
N VAL A 54 0.22 28.45 -3.28
CA VAL A 54 0.67 27.44 -2.32
C VAL A 54 -0.53 26.63 -1.84
N ALA A 55 -0.37 25.31 -1.88
CA ALA A 55 -1.37 24.36 -1.40
C ALA A 55 -0.76 23.42 -0.35
N ARG A 56 -1.64 22.72 0.35
CA ARG A 56 -1.27 21.62 1.23
C ARG A 56 -2.19 20.42 1.02
N VAL A 57 -1.69 19.24 1.31
CA VAL A 57 -2.49 18.03 1.37
C VAL A 57 -3.34 18.10 2.64
N ARG A 58 -4.65 17.95 2.49
CA ARG A 58 -5.60 17.89 3.60
C ARG A 58 -5.84 16.44 4.03
N HIS A 59 -6.10 15.56 3.06
CA HIS A 59 -6.23 14.12 3.24
C HIS A 59 -5.56 13.40 2.08
N ILE A 60 -4.95 12.26 2.35
CA ILE A 60 -4.32 11.40 1.37
C ILE A 60 -4.65 9.94 1.65
N ALA A 61 -4.98 9.20 0.60
CA ALA A 61 -5.33 7.79 0.62
C ALA A 61 -4.44 7.05 -0.38
N HIS A 62 -3.33 6.49 0.11
CA HIS A 62 -2.36 5.80 -0.74
C HIS A 62 -2.88 4.48 -1.30
N ASP A 63 -3.75 3.80 -0.58
CA ASP A 63 -4.38 2.55 -0.99
C ASP A 63 -5.25 2.73 -2.24
N CYS A 64 -6.09 3.76 -2.29
CA CYS A 64 -6.94 4.05 -3.45
C CYS A 64 -6.44 5.20 -4.35
N ASP A 65 -5.20 5.65 -4.15
CA ASP A 65 -4.52 6.68 -4.96
C ASP A 65 -5.32 7.98 -5.12
N LEU A 66 -5.96 8.46 -4.05
CA LEU A 66 -6.71 9.72 -4.02
C LEU A 66 -6.14 10.67 -2.97
N ALA A 67 -6.22 11.98 -3.25
CA ALA A 67 -5.88 13.02 -2.30
C ALA A 67 -6.80 14.23 -2.42
N LEU A 68 -7.13 14.83 -1.29
CA LEU A 68 -7.80 16.11 -1.20
C LEU A 68 -6.78 17.16 -0.76
N ILE A 69 -6.62 18.20 -1.58
CA ILE A 69 -5.73 19.32 -1.31
C ILE A 69 -6.52 20.61 -1.11
N GLU A 70 -5.92 21.55 -0.39
CA GLU A 70 -6.49 22.88 -0.17
C GLU A 70 -5.43 23.96 -0.38
N LEU A 71 -5.85 25.13 -0.84
CA LEU A 71 -5.00 26.30 -1.02
C LEU A 71 -4.84 27.05 0.30
N GLN A 72 -3.67 27.65 0.54
CA GLN A 72 -3.48 28.60 1.64
C GLN A 72 -4.33 29.86 1.48
N ASP A 73 -4.54 30.28 0.22
CA ASP A 73 -5.43 31.40 -0.12
C ASP A 73 -6.32 30.95 -1.28
N PHE A 74 -7.60 30.75 -1.02
CA PHE A 74 -8.59 30.33 -2.02
C PHE A 74 -9.21 31.47 -2.79
N ARG A 75 -9.10 32.72 -2.35
CA ARG A 75 -9.71 33.89 -3.00
C ARG A 75 -9.52 33.96 -4.52
N PRO A 76 -8.34 33.64 -5.09
CA PRO A 76 -8.17 33.62 -6.54
C PRO A 76 -9.01 32.58 -7.28
N PHE A 77 -9.62 31.63 -6.56
CA PHE A 77 -10.45 30.54 -7.09
C PHE A 77 -11.93 30.69 -6.74
N GLU A 78 -12.30 31.72 -5.98
CA GLU A 78 -13.70 32.02 -5.68
C GLU A 78 -14.51 32.29 -6.94
N GLY A 79 -15.76 31.82 -6.95
CA GLY A 79 -16.66 31.96 -8.12
C GLY A 79 -16.39 30.98 -9.26
N LEU A 80 -15.38 30.11 -9.17
CA LEU A 80 -15.22 29.02 -10.12
C LEU A 80 -16.27 27.93 -9.86
N PRO A 81 -16.79 27.28 -10.92
CA PRO A 81 -17.73 26.19 -10.77
C PRO A 81 -17.05 24.96 -10.15
N TYR A 82 -17.79 24.25 -9.30
CA TYR A 82 -17.39 22.95 -8.78
C TYR A 82 -17.89 21.84 -9.71
N LEU A 83 -17.13 20.76 -9.83
CA LEU A 83 -17.56 19.60 -10.59
C LEU A 83 -18.31 18.62 -9.68
N ASP A 84 -19.54 18.28 -10.08
CA ASP A 84 -20.35 17.27 -9.39
C ASP A 84 -19.82 15.87 -9.65
N ILE A 85 -19.76 15.04 -8.57
CA ILE A 85 -19.43 13.62 -8.69
C ILE A 85 -20.68 12.85 -9.14
N GLY A 86 -20.61 12.31 -10.34
CA GLY A 86 -21.69 11.55 -10.98
C GLY A 86 -21.87 10.11 -10.47
N GLY A 87 -22.48 9.30 -11.30
CA GLY A 87 -22.60 7.85 -11.13
C GLY A 87 -21.46 7.10 -11.80
N MET A 88 -21.49 5.78 -11.69
CA MET A 88 -20.60 4.90 -12.45
C MET A 88 -21.05 4.88 -13.93
N PRO A 89 -20.15 5.08 -14.90
CA PRO A 89 -20.52 5.04 -16.32
C PRO A 89 -20.80 3.60 -16.74
N LYS A 90 -21.58 3.43 -17.80
CA LYS A 90 -21.86 2.11 -18.40
C LYS A 90 -20.79 1.75 -19.42
N LEU A 91 -20.63 0.44 -19.69
CA LEU A 91 -19.82 -0.02 -20.81
C LEU A 91 -20.26 0.67 -22.12
N GLU A 92 -19.31 0.87 -23.04
CA GLU A 92 -19.49 1.50 -24.34
C GLU A 92 -19.91 2.97 -24.30
N SER A 93 -20.13 3.55 -23.10
CA SER A 93 -20.47 4.96 -22.98
C SER A 93 -19.27 5.86 -23.20
N ARG A 94 -19.49 7.03 -23.86
CA ARG A 94 -18.43 8.01 -24.14
C ARG A 94 -18.07 8.79 -22.90
N VAL A 95 -16.76 9.03 -22.74
CA VAL A 95 -16.20 9.81 -21.64
C VAL A 95 -15.11 10.76 -22.18
N SER A 96 -14.85 11.83 -21.44
CA SER A 96 -13.78 12.79 -21.77
C SER A 96 -12.84 12.92 -20.56
N ALA A 97 -11.56 12.61 -20.76
CA ALA A 97 -10.51 12.83 -19.78
C ALA A 97 -9.91 14.22 -19.98
N ILE A 98 -9.81 15.00 -18.90
CA ILE A 98 -9.40 16.40 -18.91
C ILE A 98 -8.15 16.55 -18.03
N GLY A 99 -7.09 17.17 -18.56
CA GLY A 99 -5.87 17.34 -17.78
C GLY A 99 -4.82 18.21 -18.45
N TYR A 100 -3.64 18.27 -17.83
CA TYR A 100 -2.49 19.03 -18.28
C TYR A 100 -1.31 18.07 -18.53
N PRO A 101 -1.20 17.47 -19.73
CA PRO A 101 -0.12 16.53 -20.02
C PRO A 101 1.26 17.19 -19.89
N VAL A 102 2.28 16.39 -19.55
CA VAL A 102 3.65 16.87 -19.37
C VAL A 102 4.15 17.61 -20.61
N GLY A 103 4.72 18.80 -20.37
CA GLY A 103 5.20 19.70 -21.41
C GLY A 103 4.16 20.67 -21.95
N GLY A 104 2.90 20.63 -21.44
CA GLY A 104 1.82 21.56 -21.83
C GLY A 104 1.31 22.40 -20.66
N GLU A 105 1.33 23.74 -20.81
CA GLU A 105 0.57 24.66 -19.95
C GLU A 105 -0.90 24.76 -20.39
N ARG A 106 -1.28 24.03 -21.45
CA ARG A 106 -2.61 24.08 -22.04
C ARG A 106 -3.42 22.86 -21.64
N LEU A 107 -4.69 23.10 -21.36
CA LEU A 107 -5.66 22.07 -21.08
C LEU A 107 -5.80 21.13 -22.29
N SER A 108 -5.69 19.84 -22.04
CA SER A 108 -5.97 18.78 -22.99
C SER A 108 -7.29 18.09 -22.64
N VAL A 109 -8.05 17.75 -23.67
CA VAL A 109 -9.26 16.94 -23.55
C VAL A 109 -9.11 15.77 -24.52
N THR A 110 -9.08 14.55 -23.99
CA THR A 110 -9.08 13.32 -24.79
C THR A 110 -10.41 12.62 -24.62
N GLN A 111 -10.98 12.09 -25.70
CA GLN A 111 -12.25 11.38 -25.69
C GLN A 111 -12.01 9.90 -25.94
N GLY A 112 -12.84 9.07 -25.33
CA GLY A 112 -12.87 7.64 -25.52
C GLY A 112 -14.16 7.04 -25.01
N VAL A 113 -14.17 5.71 -24.93
CA VAL A 113 -15.31 4.91 -24.42
C VAL A 113 -14.88 4.06 -23.24
N VAL A 114 -15.85 3.73 -22.40
CA VAL A 114 -15.67 2.76 -21.31
C VAL A 114 -15.56 1.36 -21.90
N SER A 115 -14.36 0.78 -21.80
CA SER A 115 -14.03 -0.49 -22.44
C SER A 115 -14.24 -1.69 -21.50
N ARG A 116 -13.99 -1.50 -20.18
CA ARG A 116 -14.10 -2.57 -19.18
C ARG A 116 -14.25 -2.00 -17.78
N ILE A 117 -15.02 -2.69 -16.95
CA ILE A 117 -15.10 -2.49 -15.50
C ILE A 117 -14.49 -3.72 -14.86
N ASP A 118 -13.52 -3.53 -13.96
CA ASP A 118 -12.73 -4.61 -13.39
C ASP A 118 -12.35 -4.29 -11.95
N PHE A 119 -11.78 -5.30 -11.25
CA PHE A 119 -11.16 -5.14 -9.95
C PHE A 119 -9.67 -5.45 -10.12
N SER A 120 -8.80 -4.47 -9.92
CA SER A 120 -7.40 -4.59 -10.27
C SER A 120 -6.47 -3.86 -9.30
N SER A 121 -5.21 -4.29 -9.28
CA SER A 121 -4.18 -3.70 -8.43
C SER A 121 -3.87 -2.26 -8.83
N TYR A 122 -3.81 -1.38 -7.83
CA TYR A 122 -3.41 0.01 -7.99
C TYR A 122 -1.88 0.13 -7.90
N SER A 123 -1.31 0.76 -8.93
CA SER A 123 0.14 0.83 -9.09
C SER A 123 0.85 1.66 -8.02
N HIS A 124 0.13 2.58 -7.37
CA HIS A 124 0.69 3.47 -6.37
C HIS A 124 1.09 2.71 -5.10
N SER A 125 0.16 2.07 -4.43
CA SER A 125 0.45 1.28 -3.21
C SER A 125 1.17 -0.04 -3.50
N ARG A 126 0.95 -0.63 -4.69
CA ARG A 126 1.41 -1.96 -5.13
C ARG A 126 0.88 -3.13 -4.30
N ALA A 127 -0.03 -2.89 -3.40
CA ALA A 127 -0.62 -3.89 -2.52
C ALA A 127 -2.12 -3.98 -2.68
N ASP A 128 -2.77 -2.83 -2.85
CA ASP A 128 -4.21 -2.73 -2.83
C ASP A 128 -4.79 -2.94 -4.23
N SER A 129 -5.97 -3.54 -4.28
CA SER A 129 -6.75 -3.76 -5.50
C SER A 129 -8.14 -3.22 -5.27
N HIS A 130 -8.64 -2.43 -6.20
CA HIS A 130 -9.95 -1.79 -6.11
C HIS A 130 -10.65 -1.83 -7.45
N LEU A 131 -11.92 -1.41 -7.44
CA LEU A 131 -12.68 -1.20 -8.66
C LEU A 131 -11.95 -0.21 -9.57
N VAL A 132 -11.83 -0.57 -10.84
CA VAL A 132 -11.16 0.24 -11.87
C VAL A 132 -11.98 0.21 -13.16
N ILE A 133 -11.94 1.30 -13.91
CA ILE A 133 -12.54 1.36 -15.24
C ILE A 133 -11.44 1.57 -16.27
N GLN A 134 -11.39 0.71 -17.26
CA GLN A 134 -10.56 0.89 -18.45
C GLN A 134 -11.31 1.73 -19.48
N ILE A 135 -10.61 2.71 -20.04
CA ILE A 135 -11.08 3.55 -21.15
C ILE A 135 -10.06 3.54 -22.29
N ASP A 136 -10.48 3.77 -23.51
CA ASP A 136 -9.59 3.91 -24.67
C ASP A 136 -9.15 5.35 -24.92
N ALA A 137 -9.56 6.30 -24.06
CA ALA A 137 -9.00 7.65 -24.07
C ALA A 137 -7.55 7.64 -23.60
N ALA A 138 -6.67 8.34 -24.29
CA ALA A 138 -5.26 8.44 -23.92
C ALA A 138 -5.08 9.14 -22.55
N ILE A 139 -4.54 8.42 -21.57
CA ILE A 139 -4.10 8.95 -20.27
C ILE A 139 -2.58 9.06 -20.30
N ASN A 140 -2.08 10.27 -20.48
CA ASN A 140 -0.66 10.58 -20.53
C ASN A 140 -0.18 11.15 -19.16
N PRO A 141 1.14 11.04 -18.85
CA PRO A 141 1.71 11.72 -17.69
C PRO A 141 1.31 13.19 -17.63
N GLY A 142 0.81 13.65 -16.48
CA GLY A 142 0.24 14.98 -16.27
C GLY A 142 -1.29 15.03 -16.30
N ASN A 143 -1.97 14.07 -16.94
CA ASN A 143 -3.43 13.92 -16.84
C ASN A 143 -3.85 13.28 -15.50
N SER A 144 -2.93 12.58 -14.84
CA SER A 144 -3.18 11.97 -13.52
C SER A 144 -3.77 12.98 -12.53
N GLY A 145 -4.84 12.59 -11.84
CA GLY A 145 -5.60 13.43 -10.92
C GLY A 145 -6.66 14.29 -11.61
N GLY A 146 -6.71 14.28 -12.95
CA GLY A 146 -7.72 14.99 -13.72
C GLY A 146 -9.08 14.30 -13.74
N PRO A 147 -10.18 15.06 -13.91
CA PRO A 147 -11.51 14.50 -13.95
C PRO A 147 -11.74 13.79 -15.29
N VAL A 148 -12.42 12.64 -15.22
CA VAL A 148 -13.04 12.02 -16.39
C VAL A 148 -14.53 12.28 -16.30
N VAL A 149 -15.09 12.92 -17.33
CA VAL A 149 -16.45 13.45 -17.30
C VAL A 149 -17.35 12.78 -18.33
N GLN A 150 -18.62 12.66 -17.97
CA GLN A 150 -19.72 12.25 -18.82
C GLN A 150 -20.95 13.11 -18.45
N ASP A 151 -21.63 13.67 -19.44
CA ASP A 151 -22.84 14.51 -19.28
C ASP A 151 -22.65 15.62 -18.22
N GLY A 152 -21.47 16.27 -18.23
CA GLY A 152 -21.12 17.36 -17.32
C GLY A 152 -20.78 16.95 -15.88
N LYS A 153 -20.77 15.65 -15.54
CA LYS A 153 -20.45 15.14 -14.21
C LYS A 153 -19.18 14.29 -14.24
N VAL A 154 -18.46 14.27 -13.13
CA VAL A 154 -17.27 13.42 -12.95
C VAL A 154 -17.71 11.96 -12.76
N VAL A 155 -17.22 11.07 -13.62
CA VAL A 155 -17.46 9.63 -13.55
C VAL A 155 -16.23 8.85 -13.08
N GLY A 156 -15.09 9.52 -12.96
CA GLY A 156 -13.85 8.97 -12.41
C GLY A 156 -12.70 9.96 -12.40
N VAL A 157 -11.57 9.55 -11.84
CA VAL A 157 -10.31 10.29 -11.79
C VAL A 157 -9.27 9.54 -12.62
N ALA A 158 -8.64 10.21 -13.58
CA ALA A 158 -7.57 9.62 -14.39
C ALA A 158 -6.36 9.31 -13.50
N PHE A 159 -5.80 8.09 -13.56
CA PHE A 159 -4.70 7.77 -12.64
C PHE A 159 -3.53 6.99 -13.24
N GLN A 160 -3.73 6.08 -14.16
CA GLN A 160 -2.64 5.33 -14.78
C GLN A 160 -2.93 4.98 -16.24
N GLY A 161 -1.88 4.95 -17.06
CA GLY A 161 -1.92 4.40 -18.42
C GLY A 161 -1.12 3.09 -18.46
N ASN A 162 -1.44 2.23 -19.43
CA ASN A 162 -0.61 1.05 -19.70
C ASN A 162 0.50 1.45 -20.68
N THR A 163 1.75 1.53 -20.20
CA THR A 163 2.91 1.88 -21.03
C THR A 163 3.29 0.80 -22.04
N GLN A 164 2.67 -0.39 -21.96
CA GLN A 164 2.93 -1.52 -22.87
C GLN A 164 1.80 -1.73 -23.89
N ALA A 165 0.74 -0.92 -23.82
CA ALA A 165 -0.37 -0.98 -24.77
C ALA A 165 -0.83 0.44 -25.14
N ASP A 166 -1.02 0.68 -26.44
CA ASP A 166 -1.53 1.95 -26.93
C ASP A 166 -3.02 2.10 -26.59
N ASN A 167 -3.42 3.32 -26.24
CA ASN A 167 -4.82 3.69 -25.96
C ASN A 167 -5.48 2.88 -24.84
N VAL A 168 -4.74 2.54 -23.79
CA VAL A 168 -5.27 1.92 -22.56
C VAL A 168 -5.05 2.86 -21.39
N GLY A 169 -6.11 3.52 -20.97
CA GLY A 169 -6.16 4.34 -19.75
C GLY A 169 -7.02 3.72 -18.68
N TYR A 170 -6.67 3.97 -17.43
CA TYR A 170 -7.46 3.54 -16.27
C TYR A 170 -7.90 4.73 -15.45
N ILE A 171 -9.11 4.66 -14.94
CA ILE A 171 -9.69 5.68 -14.06
C ILE A 171 -10.14 5.06 -12.74
N ILE A 172 -10.01 5.83 -11.69
CA ILE A 172 -10.59 5.54 -10.37
C ILE A 172 -12.06 5.90 -10.44
N PRO A 173 -13.00 4.96 -10.36
CA PRO A 173 -14.41 5.22 -10.56
C PRO A 173 -15.07 5.90 -9.36
N THR A 174 -16.23 6.48 -9.60
CA THR A 174 -16.95 7.25 -8.58
C THR A 174 -17.34 6.49 -7.30
N PRO A 175 -17.57 5.16 -7.27
CA PRO A 175 -17.74 4.46 -5.99
C PRO A 175 -16.54 4.58 -5.07
N VAL A 176 -15.32 4.47 -5.60
CA VAL A 176 -14.06 4.64 -4.84
C VAL A 176 -13.91 6.09 -4.39
N VAL A 177 -14.16 7.05 -5.31
CA VAL A 177 -14.11 8.50 -4.98
C VAL A 177 -15.10 8.85 -3.85
N LYS A 178 -16.35 8.39 -3.96
CA LYS A 178 -17.39 8.65 -2.95
C LYS A 178 -17.06 8.02 -1.60
N ARG A 179 -16.50 6.80 -1.60
CA ARG A 179 -16.06 6.13 -0.38
C ARG A 179 -14.96 6.94 0.30
N PHE A 180 -13.94 7.38 -0.46
CA PHE A 180 -12.87 8.25 0.06
C PHE A 180 -13.43 9.55 0.66
N LEU A 181 -14.29 10.26 -0.07
CA LEU A 181 -14.89 11.53 0.41
C LEU A 181 -15.76 11.34 1.65
N LYS A 182 -16.46 10.20 1.75
CA LYS A 182 -17.24 9.85 2.95
C LYS A 182 -16.33 9.53 4.13
N ASP A 183 -15.25 8.79 3.90
CA ASP A 183 -14.29 8.42 4.93
C ASP A 183 -13.68 9.67 5.60
N ILE A 184 -13.14 10.58 4.83
CA ILE A 184 -12.51 11.79 5.34
C ILE A 184 -13.49 12.85 5.89
N SER A 185 -14.80 12.60 5.87
CA SER A 185 -15.81 13.58 6.29
C SER A 185 -15.77 13.89 7.80
N ASP A 186 -15.25 12.99 8.62
CA ASP A 186 -15.03 13.19 10.05
C ASP A 186 -13.65 13.80 10.37
N GLY A 187 -12.82 14.01 9.35
CA GLY A 187 -11.48 14.60 9.46
C GLY A 187 -10.34 13.59 9.51
N LYS A 188 -10.63 12.29 9.47
CA LYS A 188 -9.65 11.20 9.48
C LYS A 188 -9.85 10.29 8.26
N TYR A 189 -8.77 9.67 7.78
CA TYR A 189 -8.83 8.61 6.79
C TYR A 189 -8.59 7.26 7.47
N ASP A 190 -9.58 6.35 7.45
CA ASP A 190 -9.57 5.08 8.19
C ASP A 190 -9.14 3.88 7.35
N HIS A 191 -8.77 4.10 6.08
CA HIS A 191 -8.36 3.07 5.13
C HIS A 191 -9.47 2.08 4.71
N TYR A 192 -9.11 1.18 3.82
CA TYR A 192 -10.02 0.13 3.38
C TYR A 192 -10.04 -1.03 4.36
N MET A 193 -11.22 -1.64 4.50
CA MET A 193 -11.41 -2.83 5.32
C MET A 193 -11.14 -4.08 4.49
N ASP A 194 -10.71 -5.15 5.16
CA ASP A 194 -10.44 -6.46 4.59
C ASP A 194 -11.10 -7.55 5.45
N LEU A 195 -11.48 -8.68 4.87
CA LEU A 195 -12.03 -9.82 5.61
C LEU A 195 -10.98 -10.54 6.47
N GLY A 196 -9.72 -10.40 6.15
CA GLY A 196 -8.64 -11.15 6.80
C GLY A 196 -8.60 -12.63 6.39
N ILE A 197 -8.88 -12.91 5.12
CA ILE A 197 -8.82 -14.28 4.55
C ILE A 197 -7.97 -14.32 3.29
N SER A 198 -7.56 -15.54 2.92
CA SER A 198 -6.98 -15.82 1.59
C SER A 198 -7.96 -16.70 0.82
N PRO A 199 -8.70 -16.17 -0.15
CA PRO A 199 -9.61 -16.96 -0.97
C PRO A 199 -8.82 -17.81 -1.97
N PHE A 200 -9.36 -18.98 -2.32
CA PHE A 200 -8.79 -19.87 -3.32
C PHE A 200 -9.88 -20.36 -4.29
N PRO A 201 -9.71 -20.18 -5.61
CA PRO A 201 -10.70 -20.57 -6.61
C PRO A 201 -11.00 -22.07 -6.62
N LEU A 202 -12.28 -22.43 -6.76
CA LEU A 202 -12.77 -23.79 -6.76
C LEU A 202 -13.17 -24.29 -8.16
N PHE A 203 -12.26 -24.13 -9.14
CA PHE A 203 -12.47 -24.61 -10.51
C PHE A 203 -12.33 -26.13 -10.65
N ASN A 204 -11.51 -26.78 -9.80
CA ASN A 204 -11.20 -28.19 -9.91
C ASN A 204 -12.41 -29.04 -9.46
N PRO A 205 -13.02 -29.88 -10.34
CA PRO A 205 -14.17 -30.73 -9.99
C PRO A 205 -13.87 -31.72 -8.86
N ALA A 206 -12.64 -32.24 -8.76
CA ALA A 206 -12.24 -33.15 -7.68
C ALA A 206 -12.21 -32.45 -6.33
N MET A 207 -11.75 -31.21 -6.29
CA MET A 207 -11.82 -30.39 -5.07
C MET A 207 -13.27 -30.11 -4.69
N ARG A 208 -14.11 -29.68 -5.64
CA ARG A 208 -15.54 -29.48 -5.35
C ARG A 208 -16.19 -30.69 -4.74
N LYS A 209 -15.94 -31.89 -5.33
CA LYS A 209 -16.42 -33.16 -4.79
C LYS A 209 -15.91 -33.46 -3.39
N ALA A 210 -14.62 -33.18 -3.11
CA ALA A 210 -14.02 -33.35 -1.78
C ALA A 210 -14.65 -32.44 -0.71
N TYR A 211 -15.06 -31.24 -1.09
CA TYR A 211 -15.81 -30.30 -0.25
C TYR A 211 -17.32 -30.49 -0.30
N GLN A 212 -17.82 -31.57 -0.92
CA GLN A 212 -19.24 -31.92 -1.04
C GLN A 212 -20.10 -30.80 -1.66
N LEU A 213 -19.54 -30.08 -2.64
CA LEU A 213 -20.19 -28.97 -3.30
C LEU A 213 -20.93 -29.44 -4.56
N PRO A 214 -22.09 -28.84 -4.87
CA PRO A 214 -22.78 -29.09 -6.15
C PRO A 214 -21.92 -28.57 -7.32
N ALA A 215 -22.20 -29.12 -8.52
CA ALA A 215 -21.50 -28.72 -9.75
C ALA A 215 -22.09 -27.42 -10.36
N ASP A 216 -22.49 -26.46 -9.53
CA ASP A 216 -23.18 -25.22 -9.91
C ASP A 216 -22.26 -24.02 -10.12
N GLY A 217 -20.95 -24.23 -10.01
CA GLY A 217 -19.95 -23.15 -10.19
C GLY A 217 -19.94 -22.09 -9.11
N LYS A 218 -20.57 -22.33 -7.95
CA LYS A 218 -20.62 -21.36 -6.84
C LYS A 218 -19.60 -21.68 -5.77
N GLY A 219 -19.13 -20.63 -5.10
CA GLY A 219 -18.34 -20.67 -3.89
C GLY A 219 -16.84 -20.67 -4.09
N VAL A 220 -16.16 -19.97 -3.22
CA VAL A 220 -14.69 -19.83 -3.11
C VAL A 220 -14.21 -20.40 -1.79
N LEU A 221 -13.07 -21.11 -1.80
CA LEU A 221 -12.49 -21.72 -0.60
C LEU A 221 -11.75 -20.68 0.25
N VAL A 222 -11.95 -20.71 1.55
CA VAL A 222 -11.08 -20.02 2.54
C VAL A 222 -9.83 -20.88 2.74
N ALA A 223 -8.75 -20.56 2.04
CA ALA A 223 -7.48 -21.27 2.14
C ALA A 223 -6.69 -20.89 3.42
N ASN A 224 -6.88 -19.67 3.91
CA ASN A 224 -6.30 -19.20 5.16
C ASN A 224 -7.19 -18.15 5.82
N VAL A 225 -7.14 -18.08 7.14
CA VAL A 225 -7.70 -16.98 7.95
C VAL A 225 -6.54 -16.31 8.65
N VAL A 226 -6.46 -14.99 8.53
CA VAL A 226 -5.37 -14.20 9.13
C VAL A 226 -5.56 -14.11 10.63
N PRO A 227 -4.59 -14.58 11.44
CA PRO A 227 -4.69 -14.53 12.90
C PRO A 227 -4.82 -13.09 13.42
N GLY A 228 -5.87 -12.79 14.19
CA GLY A 228 -6.18 -11.44 14.65
C GLY A 228 -6.89 -10.55 13.64
N GLY A 229 -7.14 -11.04 12.43
CA GLY A 229 -7.95 -10.35 11.41
C GLY A 229 -9.45 -10.37 11.73
N PRO A 230 -10.28 -9.67 10.95
CA PRO A 230 -11.74 -9.62 11.17
C PRO A 230 -12.42 -10.99 11.17
N ALA A 231 -11.98 -11.92 10.32
CA ALA A 231 -12.55 -13.27 10.23
C ALA A 231 -12.03 -14.25 11.29
N ASP A 232 -11.00 -13.90 12.09
CA ASP A 232 -10.42 -14.79 13.09
C ASP A 232 -11.45 -15.17 14.16
N GLY A 233 -11.61 -16.47 14.40
CA GLY A 233 -12.61 -17.02 15.33
C GLY A 233 -14.03 -17.13 14.73
N ILE A 234 -14.28 -16.65 13.50
CA ILE A 234 -15.59 -16.71 12.81
C ILE A 234 -15.53 -17.68 11.62
N LEU A 235 -14.54 -17.49 10.76
CA LEU A 235 -14.24 -18.37 9.65
C LEU A 235 -13.11 -19.34 9.99
N GLU A 236 -13.08 -20.46 9.28
CA GLU A 236 -12.05 -21.48 9.41
C GLU A 236 -11.44 -21.80 8.04
N ARG A 237 -10.18 -22.22 8.05
CA ARG A 237 -9.59 -22.82 6.86
C ARG A 237 -10.42 -24.03 6.40
N GLY A 238 -10.81 -24.05 5.15
CA GLY A 238 -11.64 -25.09 4.57
C GLY A 238 -13.12 -24.73 4.45
N ASP A 239 -13.54 -23.57 4.98
CA ASP A 239 -14.86 -23.02 4.68
C ASP A 239 -14.99 -22.71 3.20
N VAL A 240 -16.20 -22.86 2.64
CA VAL A 240 -16.51 -22.42 1.28
C VAL A 240 -17.54 -21.31 1.35
N LEU A 241 -17.13 -20.10 1.02
CA LEU A 241 -18.02 -18.94 0.99
C LEU A 241 -18.92 -19.00 -0.25
N LEU A 242 -20.23 -19.00 -0.05
CA LEU A 242 -21.24 -19.06 -1.11
C LEU A 242 -21.86 -17.70 -1.43
N SER A 243 -21.97 -16.83 -0.42
CA SER A 243 -22.48 -15.46 -0.61
C SER A 243 -21.91 -14.49 0.42
N ILE A 244 -21.86 -13.23 0.02
CA ILE A 244 -21.48 -12.08 0.85
C ILE A 244 -22.56 -11.00 0.72
N ASP A 245 -23.17 -10.58 1.83
CA ASP A 245 -24.30 -9.61 1.88
C ASP A 245 -25.39 -9.93 0.84
N GLY A 246 -25.73 -11.22 0.71
CA GLY A 246 -26.73 -11.71 -0.24
C GLY A 246 -26.27 -11.84 -1.69
N ASN A 247 -25.06 -11.37 -2.05
CA ASN A 247 -24.50 -11.55 -3.38
C ASN A 247 -23.87 -12.94 -3.50
N THR A 248 -24.29 -13.74 -4.47
CA THR A 248 -23.73 -15.07 -4.74
C THR A 248 -22.28 -14.93 -5.23
N ILE A 249 -21.39 -15.73 -4.63
CA ILE A 249 -19.97 -15.81 -5.00
C ILE A 249 -19.80 -16.99 -5.97
N ASP A 250 -19.14 -16.76 -7.10
CA ASP A 250 -18.78 -17.83 -8.06
C ASP A 250 -17.51 -18.59 -7.63
N SER A 251 -17.10 -19.58 -8.42
CA SER A 251 -15.90 -20.39 -8.15
C SER A 251 -14.57 -19.62 -8.32
N ALA A 252 -14.61 -18.45 -8.92
CA ALA A 252 -13.45 -17.55 -9.03
C ALA A 252 -13.32 -16.59 -7.84
N GLY A 253 -14.39 -16.44 -7.04
CA GLY A 253 -14.47 -15.45 -5.98
C GLY A 253 -15.14 -14.14 -6.41
N ASN A 254 -15.82 -14.13 -7.57
CA ASN A 254 -16.52 -12.96 -8.08
C ASN A 254 -17.98 -12.95 -7.65
N ILE A 255 -18.52 -11.75 -7.60
CA ILE A 255 -19.94 -11.44 -7.44
C ILE A 255 -20.43 -10.65 -8.66
N ARG A 256 -21.74 -10.45 -8.78
CA ARG A 256 -22.31 -9.66 -9.86
C ARG A 256 -22.81 -8.31 -9.34
N ILE A 257 -22.22 -7.20 -9.83
CA ILE A 257 -22.63 -5.83 -9.52
C ILE A 257 -22.96 -5.11 -10.83
N ALA A 258 -24.16 -4.54 -10.94
CA ALA A 258 -24.64 -3.83 -12.14
C ALA A 258 -24.49 -4.61 -13.46
N GLY A 259 -24.53 -5.95 -13.40
CA GLY A 259 -24.38 -6.84 -14.53
C GLY A 259 -22.97 -7.38 -14.76
N GLU A 260 -21.95 -6.75 -14.17
CA GLU A 260 -20.55 -7.10 -14.32
C GLU A 260 -20.07 -8.06 -13.23
N PHE A 261 -19.08 -8.90 -13.55
CA PHE A 261 -18.40 -9.74 -12.58
C PHE A 261 -17.23 -9.01 -11.98
N VAL A 262 -17.25 -8.80 -10.67
CA VAL A 262 -16.19 -8.13 -9.91
C VAL A 262 -15.81 -8.96 -8.69
N ASP A 263 -14.61 -8.78 -8.16
CA ASP A 263 -14.14 -9.46 -6.96
C ASP A 263 -15.10 -9.22 -5.78
N MET A 264 -15.35 -10.24 -4.96
CA MET A 264 -16.25 -10.16 -3.80
C MET A 264 -15.82 -9.13 -2.76
N ASN A 265 -14.51 -8.76 -2.72
CA ASN A 265 -14.00 -7.76 -1.81
C ASN A 265 -14.60 -6.36 -2.07
N GLU A 266 -15.11 -6.09 -3.27
CA GLU A 266 -15.82 -4.84 -3.59
C GLU A 266 -16.97 -4.54 -2.60
N ILE A 267 -17.63 -5.59 -2.05
CA ILE A 267 -18.66 -5.41 -1.00
C ILE A 267 -18.04 -4.89 0.31
N VAL A 268 -16.89 -5.43 0.67
CA VAL A 268 -16.17 -5.04 1.91
C VAL A 268 -15.61 -3.63 1.77
N GLU A 269 -15.09 -3.30 0.60
CA GLU A 269 -14.50 -1.99 0.31
C GLU A 269 -15.47 -0.83 0.38
N ARG A 270 -16.77 -1.08 0.25
CA ARG A 270 -17.80 -0.05 0.44
C ARG A 270 -18.15 0.21 1.91
N LYS A 271 -17.57 -0.58 2.82
CA LYS A 271 -17.87 -0.55 4.25
C LYS A 271 -16.76 0.12 5.07
N PHE A 272 -17.07 0.37 6.34
CA PHE A 272 -16.20 1.02 7.31
C PHE A 272 -16.00 0.13 8.53
N ALA A 273 -15.07 0.51 9.40
CA ALA A 273 -14.89 -0.15 10.69
C ALA A 273 -16.21 -0.11 11.50
N GLY A 274 -16.57 -1.25 12.10
CA GLY A 274 -17.83 -1.44 12.80
C GLY A 274 -19.00 -1.93 11.95
N ASP A 275 -18.88 -1.88 10.61
CA ASP A 275 -19.92 -2.40 9.72
C ASP A 275 -19.95 -3.93 9.73
N LYS A 276 -21.15 -4.47 9.59
CA LYS A 276 -21.41 -5.89 9.52
C LYS A 276 -21.31 -6.41 8.08
N VAL A 277 -20.73 -7.61 7.94
CA VAL A 277 -20.75 -8.43 6.72
C VAL A 277 -21.42 -9.74 7.02
N SER A 278 -22.47 -10.09 6.24
CA SER A 278 -23.20 -11.33 6.40
C SER A 278 -22.75 -12.36 5.35
N LEU A 279 -22.31 -13.52 5.81
CA LEU A 279 -21.74 -14.57 4.98
C LEU A 279 -22.61 -15.83 5.03
N THR A 280 -22.83 -16.46 3.88
CA THR A 280 -23.33 -17.83 3.79
C THR A 280 -22.18 -18.72 3.32
N LEU A 281 -21.97 -19.84 3.99
CA LEU A 281 -20.85 -20.73 3.73
C LEU A 281 -21.21 -22.21 3.94
N ILE A 282 -20.37 -23.08 3.42
CA ILE A 282 -20.37 -24.52 3.76
C ILE A 282 -19.12 -24.81 4.60
N ARG A 283 -19.34 -25.46 5.75
CA ARG A 283 -18.30 -26.00 6.62
C ARG A 283 -18.53 -27.48 6.85
N LYS A 284 -17.60 -28.33 6.40
CA LYS A 284 -17.70 -29.80 6.55
C LYS A 284 -19.02 -30.39 6.03
N GLY A 285 -19.53 -29.84 4.93
CA GLY A 285 -20.78 -30.27 4.29
C GLY A 285 -22.05 -29.61 4.84
N GLU A 286 -21.97 -28.82 5.92
CA GLU A 286 -23.11 -28.12 6.53
C GLU A 286 -23.19 -26.67 6.07
N ALA A 287 -24.38 -26.22 5.72
CA ALA A 287 -24.63 -24.83 5.36
C ALA A 287 -24.77 -23.97 6.63
N LEU A 288 -23.99 -22.90 6.72
CA LEU A 288 -23.95 -21.99 7.85
C LEU A 288 -24.16 -20.55 7.39
N LYS A 289 -24.70 -19.72 8.31
CA LYS A 289 -24.69 -18.27 8.20
C LYS A 289 -23.83 -17.71 9.30
N LYS A 290 -22.96 -16.75 8.95
CA LYS A 290 -22.07 -16.07 9.88
C LYS A 290 -22.11 -14.58 9.63
N ASP A 291 -22.11 -13.79 10.70
CA ASP A 291 -21.93 -12.35 10.66
C ASP A 291 -20.54 -12.02 11.16
N LEU A 292 -19.87 -11.10 10.48
CA LEU A 292 -18.53 -10.62 10.78
C LEU A 292 -18.60 -9.10 10.92
N ILE A 293 -17.92 -8.55 11.94
CA ILE A 293 -17.78 -7.10 12.12
C ILE A 293 -16.40 -6.69 11.63
N LEU A 294 -16.39 -5.74 10.69
CA LEU A 294 -15.16 -5.21 10.12
C LEU A 294 -14.41 -4.37 11.17
N ARG A 295 -13.10 -4.49 11.16
CA ARG A 295 -12.21 -3.72 12.02
C ARG A 295 -10.89 -3.43 11.31
N GLU A 296 -10.22 -2.38 11.73
CA GLU A 296 -8.89 -2.05 11.22
C GLU A 296 -7.91 -3.20 11.45
N PHE A 297 -7.05 -3.42 10.46
CA PHE A 297 -6.01 -4.42 10.50
C PHE A 297 -4.72 -3.87 9.88
N PRO A 298 -3.94 -3.06 10.62
CA PRO A 298 -2.84 -2.28 10.08
C PRO A 298 -1.62 -3.09 9.65
N TYR A 299 -1.50 -4.35 10.07
CA TYR A 299 -0.30 -5.17 9.82
C TYR A 299 -0.05 -5.47 8.35
N SER A 300 -1.06 -5.42 7.49
CA SER A 300 -0.93 -5.60 6.03
C SER A 300 -0.15 -4.47 5.35
N ARG A 301 -0.03 -3.30 5.98
CA ARG A 301 0.71 -2.15 5.45
C ARG A 301 2.19 -2.44 5.14
N ILE A 302 2.78 -3.45 5.76
CA ILE A 302 4.14 -3.90 5.43
C ILE A 302 4.29 -4.27 3.95
N TYR A 303 3.20 -4.70 3.30
CA TYR A 303 3.16 -5.10 1.89
C TYR A 303 2.92 -3.95 0.93
N ALA A 304 2.57 -2.76 1.41
CA ALA A 304 2.37 -1.56 0.59
C ALA A 304 3.61 -0.68 0.57
N ILE A 305 3.78 0.09 -0.51
CA ILE A 305 4.75 1.19 -0.52
C ILE A 305 4.30 2.24 0.49
N GLN A 306 5.20 2.60 1.39
CA GLN A 306 5.00 3.62 2.41
C GLN A 306 5.57 4.95 1.90
N TYR A 307 4.75 5.99 1.99
CA TYR A 307 5.07 7.36 1.58
C TYR A 307 5.10 8.26 2.82
N GLU A 308 5.72 9.44 2.70
CA GLU A 308 5.88 10.45 3.76
C GLU A 308 6.66 9.95 5.00
N GLU A 309 7.14 8.72 5.00
CA GLU A 309 7.84 8.12 6.12
C GLU A 309 9.36 8.26 5.99
N VAL A 310 10.01 8.65 7.07
CA VAL A 310 11.47 8.63 7.16
C VAL A 310 11.91 7.19 7.43
N PRO A 311 12.88 6.62 6.65
CA PRO A 311 13.33 5.26 6.89
C PRO A 311 13.86 5.07 8.31
N ARG A 312 13.30 4.13 9.05
CA ARG A 312 13.80 3.73 10.37
C ARG A 312 15.09 2.93 10.21
N TYR A 313 16.08 3.21 11.04
CA TYR A 313 17.35 2.47 11.03
C TYR A 313 18.08 2.57 12.36
N THR A 314 19.00 1.66 12.59
CA THR A 314 20.11 1.82 13.55
C THR A 314 21.43 1.43 12.92
N PHE A 315 22.43 2.25 13.18
CA PHE A 315 23.80 2.05 12.76
C PHE A 315 24.64 1.63 13.97
N PHE A 316 25.32 0.50 13.85
CA PHE A 316 26.17 -0.02 14.92
C PHE A 316 27.46 -0.59 14.34
N ALA A 317 28.59 0.09 14.66
CA ALA A 317 29.94 -0.35 14.28
C ALA A 317 30.12 -0.72 12.78
N GLY A 318 29.41 -0.02 11.88
CA GLY A 318 29.45 -0.29 10.44
C GLY A 318 28.31 -1.16 9.92
N LEU A 319 27.46 -1.68 10.79
CA LEU A 319 26.27 -2.46 10.44
C LEU A 319 25.04 -1.56 10.41
N VAL A 320 24.23 -1.67 9.37
CA VAL A 320 22.95 -0.93 9.23
C VAL A 320 21.80 -1.90 9.34
N PHE A 321 20.94 -1.69 10.32
CA PHE A 321 19.74 -2.49 10.55
C PHE A 321 18.50 -1.65 10.26
N GLN A 322 17.54 -2.23 9.55
CA GLN A 322 16.27 -1.60 9.20
C GLN A 322 15.11 -2.59 9.34
N PRO A 323 13.89 -2.12 9.67
CA PRO A 323 12.72 -2.97 9.66
C PRO A 323 12.30 -3.26 8.21
N LEU A 324 11.89 -4.50 7.97
CA LEU A 324 11.46 -4.98 6.67
C LEU A 324 10.11 -4.39 6.28
N ASN A 325 10.03 -3.83 5.07
CA ASN A 325 8.81 -3.39 4.41
C ASN A 325 8.97 -3.47 2.89
N LEU A 326 7.93 -3.17 2.14
CA LEU A 326 7.99 -3.24 0.68
C LEU A 326 8.99 -2.25 0.07
N ASN A 327 9.17 -1.05 0.64
CA ASN A 327 10.16 -0.07 0.19
C ASN A 327 11.58 -0.65 0.26
N LEU A 328 11.88 -1.35 1.35
CA LEU A 328 13.16 -2.02 1.53
C LEU A 328 13.35 -3.14 0.50
N PHE A 329 12.33 -3.97 0.27
CA PHE A 329 12.35 -5.01 -0.76
C PHE A 329 12.57 -4.44 -2.16
N ALA A 330 11.86 -3.37 -2.51
CA ALA A 330 11.99 -2.70 -3.80
C ALA A 330 13.39 -2.11 -4.02
N THR A 331 14.00 -1.60 -2.93
CA THR A 331 15.33 -0.96 -2.97
C THR A 331 16.45 -1.97 -3.11
N PHE A 332 16.46 -3.04 -2.30
CA PHE A 332 17.57 -3.97 -2.20
C PHE A 332 17.40 -5.23 -3.06
N LYS A 333 16.18 -5.53 -3.53
CA LYS A 333 15.87 -6.73 -4.34
C LYS A 333 16.40 -8.02 -3.71
N PHE A 334 16.19 -8.20 -2.43
CA PHE A 334 16.71 -9.34 -1.67
C PHE A 334 16.43 -10.69 -2.35
N ASN A 335 17.48 -11.51 -2.49
CA ASN A 335 17.38 -12.84 -3.09
C ASN A 335 17.29 -13.97 -2.05
N ASP A 336 17.43 -13.66 -0.76
CA ASP A 336 17.32 -14.65 0.31
C ASP A 336 15.90 -15.22 0.37
N ARG A 337 15.78 -16.56 0.18
CA ARG A 337 14.48 -17.25 0.15
C ARG A 337 13.80 -17.23 1.51
N ARG A 338 14.56 -17.26 2.61
CA ARG A 338 14.03 -17.26 3.97
C ARG A 338 13.45 -15.90 4.32
N LEU A 339 14.14 -14.81 3.96
CA LEU A 339 13.63 -13.47 4.15
C LEU A 339 12.32 -13.26 3.38
N ARG A 340 12.25 -13.73 2.13
CA ARG A 340 11.01 -13.70 1.32
C ARG A 340 9.88 -14.50 1.98
N GLN A 341 10.20 -15.67 2.55
CA GLN A 341 9.22 -16.50 3.25
C GLN A 341 8.72 -15.81 4.53
N ILE A 342 9.62 -15.24 5.34
CA ILE A 342 9.24 -14.46 6.53
C ILE A 342 8.32 -13.29 6.14
N PHE A 343 8.66 -12.58 5.07
CA PHE A 343 7.83 -11.48 4.58
C PHE A 343 6.44 -11.98 4.16
N ALA A 344 6.35 -13.04 3.35
CA ALA A 344 5.08 -13.62 2.94
C ALA A 344 4.24 -14.15 4.12
N ASP A 345 4.89 -14.72 5.13
CA ASP A 345 4.25 -15.30 6.31
C ASP A 345 3.92 -14.26 7.40
N TYR A 346 4.44 -13.04 7.31
CA TYR A 346 4.35 -12.04 8.38
C TYR A 346 2.90 -11.80 8.82
N VAL A 347 2.02 -11.54 7.87
CA VAL A 347 0.58 -11.36 8.12
C VAL A 347 -0.15 -12.70 8.11
N SER A 348 0.06 -13.51 7.08
CA SER A 348 -0.73 -14.74 6.83
C SER A 348 -0.62 -15.78 7.94
N ARG A 349 0.52 -15.81 8.66
CA ARG A 349 0.74 -16.68 9.82
C ARG A 349 0.77 -15.94 11.15
N GLY A 350 0.53 -14.63 11.15
CA GLY A 350 0.48 -13.83 12.36
C GLY A 350 1.84 -13.65 13.04
N LEU A 351 2.96 -13.65 12.30
CA LEU A 351 4.31 -13.45 12.86
C LEU A 351 4.44 -12.11 13.58
N PHE A 352 3.64 -11.11 13.19
CA PHE A 352 3.57 -9.80 13.84
C PHE A 352 3.22 -9.88 15.35
N LYS A 353 2.56 -10.97 15.80
CA LYS A 353 2.29 -11.20 17.24
C LYS A 353 3.57 -11.46 18.05
N ASP A 354 4.58 -12.02 17.40
CA ASP A 354 5.86 -12.39 18.02
C ASP A 354 6.99 -11.42 17.71
N MET A 355 6.92 -10.71 16.60
CA MET A 355 7.88 -9.71 16.15
C MET A 355 7.15 -8.57 15.43
N GLU A 356 7.14 -7.41 16.04
CA GLU A 356 6.55 -6.20 15.47
C GLU A 356 7.37 -5.72 14.26
N ASP A 357 8.71 -5.74 14.36
CA ASP A 357 9.62 -5.50 13.26
C ASP A 357 10.37 -6.78 12.88
N VAL A 358 10.38 -7.12 11.60
CA VAL A 358 11.37 -8.04 11.04
C VAL A 358 12.65 -7.24 10.78
N VAL A 359 13.59 -7.26 11.71
CA VAL A 359 14.82 -6.45 11.57
C VAL A 359 15.82 -7.13 10.66
N VAL A 360 16.28 -6.43 9.62
CA VAL A 360 17.20 -6.94 8.59
C VAL A 360 18.53 -6.17 8.65
N LEU A 361 19.64 -6.88 8.55
CA LEU A 361 20.95 -6.27 8.27
C LEU A 361 20.98 -5.89 6.78
N THR A 362 20.78 -4.60 6.48
CA THR A 362 20.64 -4.14 5.10
C THR A 362 21.95 -3.74 4.46
N ARG A 363 22.95 -3.36 5.27
CA ARG A 363 24.24 -2.89 4.77
C ARG A 363 25.34 -3.11 5.79
N VAL A 364 26.53 -3.37 5.27
CA VAL A 364 27.79 -3.44 6.03
C VAL A 364 28.76 -2.45 5.41
N GLU A 365 29.13 -1.42 6.17
CA GLU A 365 30.12 -0.42 5.73
C GLU A 365 31.54 -1.00 5.82
N ASN A 366 32.39 -0.62 4.87
CA ASN A 366 33.72 -1.17 4.78
C ASN A 366 34.66 -0.59 5.84
N ASP A 367 35.15 -1.43 6.74
CA ASP A 367 36.15 -1.10 7.76
C ASP A 367 36.92 -2.36 8.15
N ARG A 368 38.07 -2.21 8.81
CA ARG A 368 38.85 -3.34 9.33
C ARG A 368 38.03 -4.26 10.25
N LEU A 369 37.11 -3.67 11.04
CA LEU A 369 36.25 -4.42 11.97
C LEU A 369 35.21 -5.24 11.21
N THR A 370 34.67 -4.69 10.12
CA THR A 370 33.57 -5.31 9.35
C THR A 370 34.05 -6.16 8.18
N THR A 371 35.36 -6.31 8.01
CA THR A 371 35.94 -7.16 6.96
C THR A 371 35.31 -8.57 7.02
N ARG A 372 34.82 -9.06 5.87
CA ARG A 372 34.14 -10.39 5.70
C ARG A 372 32.76 -10.49 6.33
N MET A 373 32.16 -9.41 6.87
CA MET A 373 30.78 -9.44 7.42
C MET A 373 29.71 -9.24 6.34
N GLY A 374 30.07 -8.84 5.12
CA GLY A 374 29.12 -8.61 4.02
C GLY A 374 28.23 -9.80 3.66
N GLY A 375 28.67 -11.03 3.95
CA GLY A 375 27.87 -12.24 3.73
C GLY A 375 26.61 -12.38 4.59
N PHE A 376 26.42 -11.51 5.58
CA PHE A 376 25.21 -11.46 6.43
C PHE A 376 24.17 -10.43 5.91
N THR A 377 24.54 -9.64 4.89
CA THR A 377 23.63 -8.63 4.32
C THR A 377 22.38 -9.30 3.73
N GLY A 378 21.22 -8.76 4.03
CA GLY A 378 19.92 -9.29 3.61
C GLY A 378 19.36 -10.37 4.54
N MET A 379 20.00 -10.67 5.65
CA MET A 379 19.50 -11.65 6.62
C MET A 379 18.68 -10.97 7.73
N ALA A 380 17.58 -11.59 8.12
CA ALA A 380 16.77 -11.15 9.25
C ALA A 380 17.42 -11.57 10.59
N VAL A 381 17.53 -10.61 11.51
CA VAL A 381 18.06 -10.86 12.87
C VAL A 381 17.06 -11.69 13.68
N SER A 382 17.55 -12.72 14.38
CA SER A 382 16.73 -13.51 15.30
C SER A 382 17.01 -13.18 16.77
N LYS A 383 18.30 -13.05 17.12
CA LYS A 383 18.72 -12.72 18.48
C LYS A 383 19.94 -11.79 18.47
N VAL A 384 20.08 -11.02 19.54
CA VAL A 384 21.28 -10.27 19.89
C VAL A 384 21.65 -10.58 21.32
N ASN A 385 22.89 -11.00 21.57
CA ASN A 385 23.40 -11.39 22.88
C ASN A 385 22.46 -12.41 23.60
N GLY A 386 21.95 -13.40 22.85
CA GLY A 386 21.02 -14.42 23.34
C GLY A 386 19.56 -13.97 23.47
N GLN A 387 19.25 -12.68 23.37
CA GLN A 387 17.89 -12.14 23.48
C GLN A 387 17.18 -12.12 22.12
N LYS A 388 15.96 -12.67 22.03
CA LYS A 388 15.12 -12.64 20.83
C LYS A 388 14.73 -11.20 20.50
N ILE A 389 14.92 -10.81 19.24
CA ILE A 389 14.58 -9.46 18.75
C ILE A 389 13.14 -9.41 18.27
N LYS A 390 12.39 -8.41 18.76
CA LYS A 390 11.00 -8.13 18.38
C LYS A 390 10.83 -6.80 17.68
N THR A 391 11.73 -5.81 17.93
CA THR A 391 11.66 -4.47 17.33
C THR A 391 13.06 -3.95 17.02
N LEU A 392 13.15 -3.00 16.10
CA LEU A 392 14.38 -2.28 15.79
C LEU A 392 14.89 -1.52 17.04
N ARG A 393 13.97 -0.93 17.82
CA ARG A 393 14.29 -0.21 19.07
C ARG A 393 14.96 -1.13 20.07
N GLN A 394 14.41 -2.34 20.31
CA GLN A 394 15.00 -3.32 21.20
C GLN A 394 16.41 -3.74 20.76
N LEU A 395 16.62 -3.96 19.45
CA LEU A 395 17.94 -4.26 18.90
C LEU A 395 18.92 -3.12 19.19
N HIS A 396 18.50 -1.87 18.95
CA HIS A 396 19.31 -0.69 19.24
C HIS A 396 19.71 -0.60 20.71
N GLU A 397 18.77 -0.80 21.62
CA GLU A 397 19.00 -0.73 23.08
C GLU A 397 19.97 -1.80 23.56
N ILE A 398 19.84 -3.06 23.08
CA ILE A 398 20.74 -4.15 23.46
C ILE A 398 22.18 -3.90 22.97
N LEU A 399 22.34 -3.41 21.74
CA LEU A 399 23.65 -3.14 21.15
C LEU A 399 24.36 -1.94 21.79
N ASN A 400 23.61 -0.96 22.29
CA ASN A 400 24.12 0.26 22.90
C ASN A 400 23.99 0.29 24.42
N ALA A 401 23.82 -0.87 25.07
CA ALA A 401 23.73 -0.97 26.52
C ALA A 401 25.00 -0.43 27.19
N PRO A 402 24.90 0.27 28.35
CA PRO A 402 26.04 0.90 29.02
C PRO A 402 27.09 -0.11 29.52
N ASN A 403 26.68 -1.33 29.78
CA ASN A 403 27.56 -2.43 30.20
C ASN A 403 27.51 -3.54 29.12
N PRO A 404 28.20 -3.39 27.99
CA PRO A 404 28.18 -4.39 26.93
C PRO A 404 28.93 -5.66 27.37
N PRO A 405 28.57 -6.84 26.82
CA PRO A 405 29.35 -8.06 27.00
C PRO A 405 30.71 -7.91 26.32
N GLU A 406 31.62 -8.84 26.56
CA GLU A 406 32.95 -8.86 25.89
C GLU A 406 32.81 -8.87 24.37
N TYR A 407 31.83 -9.62 23.85
CA TYR A 407 31.48 -9.71 22.43
C TYR A 407 29.98 -9.51 22.23
N HIS A 408 29.61 -8.68 21.25
CA HIS A 408 28.25 -8.68 20.72
C HIS A 408 28.06 -9.86 19.78
N VAL A 409 27.05 -10.68 20.03
CA VAL A 409 26.70 -11.85 19.22
C VAL A 409 25.36 -11.63 18.55
N ILE A 410 25.33 -11.56 17.22
CA ILE A 410 24.13 -11.36 16.42
C ILE A 410 23.82 -12.63 15.66
N GLU A 411 22.67 -13.23 15.94
CA GLU A 411 22.18 -14.44 15.31
C GLU A 411 21.10 -14.08 14.27
N PHE A 412 21.07 -14.80 13.15
CA PHE A 412 20.16 -14.57 12.04
C PHE A 412 19.20 -15.75 11.84
N ASN A 413 17.99 -15.49 11.35
CA ASN A 413 17.01 -16.51 11.04
C ASN A 413 17.56 -17.51 10.01
N GLY A 414 17.67 -18.78 10.44
CA GLY A 414 18.19 -19.87 9.61
C GLY A 414 19.68 -19.76 9.26
N GLY A 415 20.42 -18.86 9.88
CA GLY A 415 21.89 -18.80 9.81
C GLY A 415 22.53 -19.87 10.70
N ASN A 416 23.57 -20.55 10.20
CA ASN A 416 24.29 -21.56 10.98
C ASN A 416 25.47 -20.99 11.77
N ARG A 417 25.76 -19.72 11.63
CA ARG A 417 26.85 -19.01 12.31
C ARG A 417 26.39 -17.61 12.71
N PRO A 418 26.76 -17.13 13.90
CA PRO A 418 26.52 -15.77 14.32
C PRO A 418 27.55 -14.81 13.71
N LEU A 419 27.20 -13.52 13.71
CA LEU A 419 28.12 -12.41 13.54
C LEU A 419 28.58 -11.99 14.93
N VAL A 420 29.90 -11.88 15.14
CA VAL A 420 30.51 -11.58 16.44
C VAL A 420 31.38 -10.33 16.32
N ILE A 421 31.19 -9.38 17.23
CA ILE A 421 31.90 -8.10 17.28
C ILE A 421 32.53 -7.90 18.67
N PRO A 422 33.85 -7.67 18.79
CA PRO A 422 34.47 -7.29 20.07
C PRO A 422 33.94 -5.94 20.54
N SER A 423 33.33 -5.87 21.71
CA SER A 423 32.71 -4.64 22.22
C SER A 423 33.71 -3.52 22.44
N ALA A 424 34.95 -3.85 22.81
CA ALA A 424 36.02 -2.87 23.01
C ALA A 424 36.39 -2.09 21.71
N GLU A 425 36.14 -2.66 20.53
CA GLU A 425 36.44 -2.01 19.26
C GLU A 425 35.32 -1.13 18.74
N VAL A 426 34.08 -1.30 19.25
CA VAL A 426 32.87 -0.64 18.75
C VAL A 426 32.98 0.88 18.79
N PRO A 427 33.35 1.55 19.91
CA PRO A 427 33.34 3.01 19.97
C PRO A 427 34.25 3.67 18.91
N ALA A 428 35.47 3.11 18.75
CA ALA A 428 36.44 3.63 17.79
C ALA A 428 36.00 3.40 16.33
N ALA A 429 35.46 2.19 16.02
CA ALA A 429 34.92 1.87 14.71
C ALA A 429 33.70 2.71 14.38
N GLN A 430 32.75 2.83 15.31
CA GLN A 430 31.55 3.66 15.18
C GLN A 430 31.90 5.09 14.74
N LYS A 431 32.76 5.75 15.50
CA LYS A 431 33.18 7.13 15.23
C LYS A 431 33.86 7.28 13.86
N ARG A 432 34.78 6.37 13.53
CA ARG A 432 35.54 6.39 12.28
C ARG A 432 34.63 6.19 11.07
N ILE A 433 33.77 5.17 11.12
CA ILE A 433 32.92 4.82 9.99
C ILE A 433 31.83 5.89 9.79
N MET A 434 31.20 6.37 10.87
CA MET A 434 30.22 7.45 10.78
C MET A 434 30.81 8.69 10.09
N ALA A 435 32.05 9.08 10.47
CA ALA A 435 32.74 10.21 9.83
C ALA A 435 33.03 9.94 8.34
N GLN A 436 33.44 8.71 7.98
CA GLN A 436 33.74 8.32 6.60
C GLN A 436 32.51 8.37 5.68
N VAL A 437 31.33 7.93 6.16
CA VAL A 437 30.10 7.85 5.37
C VAL A 437 29.12 9.01 5.60
N GLY A 438 29.52 10.00 6.42
CA GLY A 438 28.73 11.21 6.65
C GLY A 438 27.49 11.00 7.52
N ILE A 439 27.50 10.01 8.41
CA ILE A 439 26.40 9.76 9.35
C ILE A 439 26.50 10.73 10.52
N THR A 440 25.50 11.58 10.71
CA THR A 440 25.40 12.50 11.84
C THR A 440 24.56 11.96 13.00
N LYS A 441 23.60 11.06 12.70
CA LYS A 441 22.70 10.44 13.68
C LYS A 441 22.78 8.93 13.52
N ALA A 442 23.15 8.23 14.59
CA ALA A 442 23.36 6.78 14.55
C ALA A 442 22.06 5.96 14.48
N ALA A 443 20.90 6.54 14.78
CA ALA A 443 19.63 5.87 14.72
C ALA A 443 18.47 6.81 14.41
N GLN A 444 17.47 6.29 13.70
CA GLN A 444 16.13 6.83 13.55
C GLN A 444 15.18 5.69 13.87
N LEU A 445 14.54 5.71 15.05
CA LEU A 445 13.77 4.57 15.57
C LEU A 445 12.26 4.74 15.43
N ASP A 446 11.82 5.99 15.22
CA ASP A 446 10.43 6.41 15.00
C ASP A 446 10.27 7.05 13.65
#